data_b0f55196ac1ee90b4901c2bf6c9e0b01
#
_entry.id   b0f55196ac1ee90b4901c2bf6c9e0b01
#
_cell.length_a   1.000
_cell.length_b   1.000
_cell.length_c   1.000
_cell.angle_alpha   90.00
_cell.angle_beta   90.00
_cell.angle_gamma   90.00
#
_symmetry.space_group_name_H-M   'P 1'
#
loop_
_entity.id
_entity.type
_entity.pdbx_description
1 polymer ?
#
loop_
_entity_poly.entity_id
_entity_poly.type
_entity_poly.pdbx_seq_one_letter_code
_entity_poly.pdbx_strand_id
1 'polypeptide(L)'
;MINLKIYVDENDKEYDILIGQSQGENDAIIRSSNQNDTWFHLDKISGPHIIFQNNGDKIPKRYFNQIAGMFPQYKSKLSSRYSVIYTELKNVKLTITPGQVNVSNTKIIKI
;
A
#
# COMPACT_ATOMS: atom_id res chain seq x y z
N MET A 1 -12.76 -5.76 2.45
CA MET A 1 -11.28 -5.77 2.58
C MET A 1 -10.73 -7.03 1.95
N ILE A 2 -9.68 -6.88 1.16
CA ILE A 2 -9.01 -8.02 0.51
C ILE A 2 -7.70 -8.29 1.24
N ASN A 3 -7.44 -9.57 1.50
CA ASN A 3 -6.19 -10.00 2.09
C ASN A 3 -5.54 -11.01 1.13
N LEU A 4 -4.39 -10.64 0.58
CA LEU A 4 -3.60 -11.50 -0.31
C LEU A 4 -2.31 -11.89 0.38
N LYS A 5 -1.66 -12.92 -0.16
CA LYS A 5 -0.36 -13.38 0.32
C LYS A 5 0.66 -13.22 -0.78
N ILE A 6 1.89 -12.85 -0.41
CA ILE A 6 3.04 -12.83 -1.31
C ILE A 6 4.21 -13.53 -0.64
N TYR A 7 4.86 -14.41 -1.38
CA TYR A 7 6.04 -15.11 -0.91
C TYR A 7 7.29 -14.41 -1.42
N VAL A 8 8.20 -14.07 -0.50
CA VAL A 8 9.47 -13.42 -0.83
C VAL A 8 10.57 -14.47 -0.75
N ASP A 9 11.06 -14.91 -1.90
CA ASP A 9 12.04 -15.99 -1.99
C ASP A 9 13.30 -15.71 -1.16
N GLU A 10 13.80 -14.48 -1.23
CA GLU A 10 15.01 -14.06 -0.54
C GLU A 10 14.90 -14.18 0.97
N ASN A 11 13.70 -14.03 1.50
CA ASN A 11 13.44 -14.11 2.94
C ASN A 11 12.86 -15.46 3.35
N ASP A 12 12.54 -16.32 2.38
CA ASP A 12 11.86 -17.61 2.59
C ASP A 12 10.65 -17.42 3.52
N LYS A 13 9.80 -16.44 3.17
CA LYS A 13 8.71 -16.02 4.05
C LYS A 13 7.54 -15.47 3.24
N GLU A 14 6.33 -15.80 3.71
CA GLU A 14 5.08 -15.30 3.17
C GLU A 14 4.64 -14.08 3.98
N TYR A 15 4.13 -13.07 3.27
CA TYR A 15 3.64 -11.83 3.89
C TYR A 15 2.21 -11.57 3.46
N ASP A 16 1.47 -10.87 4.30
CA ASP A 16 0.12 -10.42 4.00
C ASP A 16 0.15 -9.08 3.27
N ILE A 17 -0.76 -8.94 2.29
CA ILE A 17 -1.05 -7.69 1.61
C ILE A 17 -2.51 -7.38 1.85
N LEU A 18 -2.80 -6.25 2.49
CA LEU A 18 -4.15 -5.81 2.79
C LEU A 18 -4.55 -4.71 1.81
N ILE A 19 -5.74 -4.83 1.23
CA ILE A 19 -6.26 -3.85 0.28
C ILE A 19 -7.60 -3.33 0.80
N GLY A 20 -7.67 -2.03 1.05
CA GLY A 20 -8.90 -1.35 1.45
C GLY A 20 -9.56 -0.74 0.23
N GLN A 21 -10.87 -0.98 0.07
CA GLN A 21 -11.63 -0.52 -1.09
C GLN A 21 -12.71 0.51 -0.73
N SER A 22 -12.74 0.95 0.52
CA SER A 22 -13.64 1.99 1.00
C SER A 22 -12.90 2.84 2.02
N GLN A 23 -13.45 4.01 2.35
CA GLN A 23 -12.87 4.89 3.36
C GLN A 23 -12.70 4.17 4.70
N GLY A 24 -13.74 3.43 5.13
CA GLY A 24 -13.69 2.69 6.38
C GLY A 24 -12.67 1.56 6.36
N GLU A 25 -12.57 0.82 5.25
CA GLU A 25 -11.57 -0.24 5.12
C GLU A 25 -10.16 0.33 5.09
N ASN A 26 -9.94 1.45 4.39
CA ASN A 26 -8.64 2.11 4.33
C ASN A 26 -8.16 2.50 5.73
N ASP A 27 -9.04 3.09 6.54
CA ASP A 27 -8.70 3.42 7.92
C ASP A 27 -8.44 2.16 8.75
N ALA A 28 -9.25 1.13 8.56
CA ALA A 28 -9.12 -0.11 9.33
C ALA A 28 -7.78 -0.81 9.09
N ILE A 29 -7.33 -0.91 7.82
CA ILE A 29 -6.05 -1.56 7.53
C ILE A 29 -4.87 -0.77 8.09
N ILE A 30 -4.97 0.56 8.11
CA ILE A 30 -3.94 1.41 8.73
C ILE A 30 -3.87 1.13 10.24
N ARG A 31 -5.02 1.09 10.92
CA ARG A 31 -5.06 0.85 12.37
C ARG A 31 -4.59 -0.54 12.76
N SER A 32 -4.79 -1.54 11.90
CA SER A 32 -4.45 -2.93 12.21
C SER A 32 -3.03 -3.32 11.82
N SER A 33 -2.28 -2.43 11.21
CA SER A 33 -0.94 -2.75 10.70
C SER A 33 0.15 -2.11 11.56
N ASN A 34 1.39 -2.60 11.41
CA ASN A 34 2.53 -2.12 12.19
C ASN A 34 3.15 -0.87 11.58
N GLN A 35 3.78 -0.06 12.41
CA GLN A 35 4.43 1.18 11.96
C GLN A 35 5.55 0.93 10.95
N ASN A 36 6.12 -0.28 10.94
CA ASN A 36 7.19 -0.66 10.01
C ASN A 36 6.68 -1.38 8.76
N ASP A 37 5.36 -1.53 8.61
CA ASP A 37 4.77 -2.02 7.38
C ASP A 37 4.84 -0.95 6.29
N THR A 38 4.66 -1.35 5.03
CA THR A 38 4.75 -0.43 3.90
C THR A 38 3.36 -0.11 3.37
N TRP A 39 3.07 1.17 3.22
CA TRP A 39 1.81 1.70 2.71
C TRP A 39 2.00 2.19 1.28
N PHE A 40 1.04 1.87 0.40
CA PHE A 40 1.02 2.25 -1.01
C PHE A 40 -0.28 2.96 -1.34
N HIS A 41 -0.20 3.97 -2.18
CA HIS A 41 -1.37 4.69 -2.71
C HIS A 41 -1.05 5.27 -4.09
N LEU A 42 -2.09 5.50 -4.89
CA LEU A 42 -1.92 6.22 -6.15
C LEU A 42 -1.47 7.66 -5.86
N ASP A 43 -0.57 8.17 -6.71
CA ASP A 43 -0.11 9.55 -6.57
C ASP A 43 -1.18 10.50 -7.15
N LYS A 44 -1.71 11.38 -6.30
CA LYS A 44 -2.66 12.44 -6.68
C LYS A 44 -3.99 11.93 -7.25
N ILE A 45 -4.30 10.66 -7.09
CA ILE A 45 -5.56 10.06 -7.54
C ILE A 45 -6.16 9.33 -6.35
N SER A 46 -7.44 9.59 -6.08
CA SER A 46 -8.20 8.85 -5.07
C SER A 46 -8.30 7.37 -5.44
N GLY A 47 -8.20 6.47 -4.48
CA GLY A 47 -8.28 5.05 -4.74
C GLY A 47 -8.03 4.19 -3.51
N PRO A 48 -7.84 2.88 -3.70
CA PRO A 48 -7.59 1.97 -2.59
C PRO A 48 -6.25 2.26 -1.92
N HIS A 49 -6.17 1.95 -0.62
CA HIS A 49 -4.90 1.86 0.09
C HIS A 49 -4.44 0.41 0.06
N ILE A 50 -3.15 0.19 -0.07
CA ILE A 50 -2.56 -1.14 0.01
C ILE A 50 -1.49 -1.12 1.09
N ILE A 51 -1.52 -2.10 1.99
CA ILE A 51 -0.50 -2.25 3.02
C ILE A 51 0.18 -3.61 2.85
N PHE A 52 1.48 -3.58 2.66
CA PHE A 52 2.34 -4.73 2.66
C PHE A 52 2.86 -4.92 4.08
N GLN A 53 2.41 -5.99 4.73
CA GLN A 53 2.76 -6.25 6.13
C GLN A 53 4.14 -6.91 6.24
N ASN A 54 5.17 -6.20 5.81
CA ASN A 54 6.53 -6.68 5.82
C ASN A 54 7.27 -6.44 7.15
N ASN A 55 6.65 -5.70 8.08
CA ASN A 55 7.15 -5.48 9.45
C ASN A 55 8.63 -5.04 9.51
N GLY A 56 9.04 -4.19 8.57
CA GLY A 56 10.42 -3.70 8.51
C GLY A 56 11.42 -4.65 7.88
N ASP A 57 11.00 -5.85 7.47
CA ASP A 57 11.90 -6.77 6.77
C ASP A 57 12.37 -6.13 5.46
N LYS A 58 13.62 -6.40 5.11
CA LYS A 58 14.20 -5.93 3.87
C LYS A 58 13.62 -6.71 2.70
N ILE A 59 13.05 -5.99 1.74
CA ILE A 59 12.34 -6.60 0.61
C ILE A 59 12.98 -6.13 -0.70
N PRO A 60 13.33 -7.03 -1.61
CA PRO A 60 13.81 -6.62 -2.93
C PRO A 60 12.78 -5.76 -3.65
N LYS A 61 13.27 -4.74 -4.37
CA LYS A 61 12.41 -3.72 -4.98
C LYS A 61 11.40 -4.29 -5.97
N ARG A 62 11.70 -5.42 -6.62
CA ARG A 62 10.77 -6.02 -7.58
C ARG A 62 9.43 -6.38 -6.98
N TYR A 63 9.40 -6.72 -5.68
CA TYR A 63 8.14 -7.00 -4.98
C TYR A 63 7.32 -5.73 -4.77
N PHE A 64 7.96 -4.61 -4.48
CA PHE A 64 7.27 -3.32 -4.40
C PHE A 64 6.70 -2.93 -5.75
N ASN A 65 7.44 -3.15 -6.84
CA ASN A 65 6.95 -2.91 -8.19
C ASN A 65 5.75 -3.79 -8.52
N GLN A 66 5.78 -5.05 -8.09
CA GLN A 66 4.67 -5.98 -8.27
C GLN A 66 3.42 -5.50 -7.54
N ILE A 67 3.55 -5.03 -6.31
CA ILE A 67 2.44 -4.49 -5.54
C ILE A 67 1.90 -3.22 -6.21
N ALA A 68 2.77 -2.33 -6.65
CA ALA A 68 2.36 -1.12 -7.37
C ALA A 68 1.58 -1.45 -8.65
N GLY A 69 1.88 -2.56 -9.30
CA GLY A 69 1.17 -3.03 -10.49
C GLY A 69 -0.21 -3.60 -10.23
N MET A 70 -0.63 -3.75 -8.96
CA MET A 70 -1.93 -4.32 -8.60
C MET A 70 -3.07 -3.32 -8.65
N PHE A 71 -2.81 -2.02 -8.64
CA PHE A 71 -3.86 -0.98 -8.53
C PHE A 71 -4.95 -1.06 -9.60
N PRO A 72 -4.66 -1.37 -10.88
CA PRO A 72 -5.72 -1.45 -11.89
C PRO A 72 -6.81 -2.48 -11.59
N GLN A 73 -6.50 -3.51 -10.80
CA GLN A 73 -7.49 -4.52 -10.41
C GLN A 73 -8.53 -3.97 -9.44
N TYR A 74 -8.21 -2.88 -8.73
CA TYR A 74 -9.03 -2.35 -7.64
C TYR A 74 -9.45 -0.90 -7.88
N LYS A 75 -9.06 -0.31 -9.00
CA LYS A 75 -9.43 1.05 -9.39
C LYS A 75 -9.86 1.04 -10.86
N SER A 76 -11.15 1.18 -11.11
CA SER A 76 -11.67 1.23 -12.47
C SER A 76 -11.19 2.50 -13.21
N LYS A 77 -11.07 2.40 -14.53
CA LYS A 77 -10.71 3.51 -15.42
C LYS A 77 -9.35 4.14 -15.12
N LEU A 78 -8.46 3.40 -14.48
CA LEU A 78 -7.10 3.86 -14.27
C LEU A 78 -6.34 3.79 -15.59
N SER A 79 -5.61 4.87 -15.92
CA SER A 79 -4.73 4.90 -17.10
C SER A 79 -3.71 3.76 -17.04
N SER A 80 -3.26 3.26 -18.21
CA SER A 80 -2.20 2.25 -18.26
C SER A 80 -0.87 2.80 -17.71
N ARG A 81 -0.71 4.11 -17.67
CA ARG A 81 0.44 4.78 -17.04
C ARG A 81 -0.04 5.54 -15.83
N TYR A 82 0.50 5.20 -14.68
CA TYR A 82 0.15 5.84 -13.42
C TYR A 82 1.36 5.79 -12.49
N SER A 83 1.29 6.55 -11.41
CA SER A 83 2.33 6.59 -10.40
C SER A 83 1.77 6.15 -9.05
N VAL A 84 2.60 5.45 -8.29
CA VAL A 84 2.27 4.98 -6.93
C VAL A 84 3.27 5.56 -5.96
N ILE A 85 2.79 6.14 -4.87
CA ILE A 85 3.64 6.54 -3.77
C ILE A 85 3.64 5.46 -2.70
N TYR A 86 4.76 5.31 -2.01
CA TYR A 86 4.85 4.38 -0.89
C TYR A 86 5.79 4.92 0.18
N THR A 87 5.55 4.50 1.41
CA THR A 87 6.34 4.89 2.56
C THR A 87 6.06 3.92 3.69
N GLU A 88 6.90 3.95 4.74
CA GLU A 88 6.59 3.20 5.95
C GLU A 88 5.32 3.76 6.61
N LEU A 89 4.52 2.87 7.21
CA LEU A 89 3.24 3.27 7.80
C LEU A 89 3.39 4.32 8.90
N LYS A 90 4.52 4.36 9.58
CA LYS A 90 4.80 5.39 10.59
C LYS A 90 4.73 6.82 10.04
N ASN A 91 4.87 6.99 8.72
CA ASN A 91 4.81 8.28 8.04
C ASN A 91 3.41 8.61 7.54
N VAL A 92 2.41 7.79 7.85
CA VAL A 92 1.02 7.95 7.42
C VAL A 92 0.17 8.29 8.64
N LYS A 93 -0.49 9.45 8.61
CA LYS A 93 -1.32 9.92 9.73
C LYS A 93 -2.78 9.99 9.29
N LEU A 94 -3.66 9.36 10.05
CA LEU A 94 -5.11 9.50 9.85
C LEU A 94 -5.52 10.95 10.13
N THR A 95 -6.54 11.41 9.40
CA THR A 95 -7.15 12.73 9.62
C THR A 95 -8.55 12.56 10.19
N ILE A 96 -9.22 13.68 10.48
CA ILE A 96 -10.62 13.66 10.92
C ILE A 96 -11.56 13.22 9.79
N THR A 97 -11.11 13.27 8.54
CA THR A 97 -11.90 12.82 7.38
C THR A 97 -11.59 11.37 7.09
N PRO A 98 -12.56 10.44 7.18
CA PRO A 98 -12.32 9.03 6.90
C PRO A 98 -11.71 8.81 5.50
N GLY A 99 -10.72 7.93 5.42
CA GLY A 99 -10.05 7.60 4.18
C GLY A 99 -9.01 8.61 3.70
N GLN A 100 -8.90 9.79 4.35
CA GLN A 100 -7.86 10.77 4.04
C GLN A 100 -6.71 10.67 5.02
N VAL A 101 -5.49 10.82 4.51
CA VAL A 101 -4.28 10.72 5.32
C VAL A 101 -3.30 11.84 4.98
N ASN A 102 -2.46 12.20 5.93
CA ASN A 102 -1.29 13.03 5.71
C ASN A 102 -0.06 12.13 5.68
N VAL A 103 0.75 12.25 4.65
CA VAL A 103 1.92 11.39 4.46
C VAL A 103 3.19 12.22 4.31
N SER A 104 4.31 11.60 4.67
CA SER A 104 5.64 12.19 4.54
C SER A 104 6.64 11.12 4.08
N ASN A 105 7.81 11.58 3.64
CA ASN A 105 8.93 10.69 3.25
C ASN A 105 8.53 9.65 2.21
N THR A 106 7.71 10.04 1.24
CA THR A 106 7.24 9.12 0.20
C THR A 106 8.29 8.91 -0.88
N LYS A 107 8.28 7.69 -1.42
CA LYS A 107 8.99 7.34 -2.66
C LYS A 107 7.94 7.07 -3.73
N ILE A 108 8.35 7.11 -5.00
CA ILE A 108 7.43 6.98 -6.12
C ILE A 108 7.86 5.83 -7.03
N ILE A 109 6.86 5.08 -7.53
CA ILE A 109 7.04 4.07 -8.57
C ILE A 109 6.17 4.49 -9.74
N LYS A 110 6.78 4.62 -10.91
CA LYS A 110 6.06 4.94 -12.16
C LYS A 110 5.85 3.65 -12.95
N ILE A 111 4.60 3.40 -13.26
CA ILE A 111 4.22 2.22 -14.05
C ILE A 111 4.20 2.56 -15.54
#